data_8a43657573c5264cda70b1fa6c8e3338
#
_entry.id   8a43657573c5264cda70b1fa6c8e3338
#
_cell.length_a   1.000
_cell.length_b   1.000
_cell.length_c   1.000
_cell.angle_alpha   90.00
_cell.angle_beta   90.00
_cell.angle_gamma   90.00
#
_symmetry.space_group_name_H-M   'P 1'
#
loop_
_entity.id
_entity.type
_entity.pdbx_description
1 polymer ?
#
loop_
_entity_poly.entity_id
_entity_poly.type
_entity_poly.pdbx_seq_one_letter_code
_entity_poly.pdbx_strand_id
1 'polypeptide(L)'
;MNRLLMIVDPQVDFISGTLPVAGAAGAMDALGAYIRDNVAGYGRIIVTADRHPFGHCSFVTNGGTWPRHCVHDSVGAAIWPPVMNALCECPVPVTVLHKGELAGTEEYSVFQNSECARRIDEMICDHRIEMIDLCGIAGDVCVAATLRDGIERFGTGLFTVLTRFSPSIDGGDALDSLISKYELRCDR
;
A
#
# COMPACT_ATOMS: atom_id res chain seq x y z
N MET A 1 -13.75 -16.83 0.36
CA MET A 1 -13.07 -16.42 -0.87
C MET A 1 -11.60 -16.30 -0.61
N ASN A 2 -10.78 -16.76 -1.54
CA ASN A 2 -9.32 -16.82 -1.40
C ASN A 2 -8.62 -15.62 -2.06
N ARG A 3 -9.28 -14.46 -2.07
CA ARG A 3 -8.78 -13.22 -2.68
C ARG A 3 -8.57 -12.16 -1.62
N LEU A 4 -7.41 -11.50 -1.66
CA LEU A 4 -6.98 -10.46 -0.75
C LEU A 4 -6.89 -9.12 -1.50
N LEU A 5 -7.42 -8.05 -0.95
CA LEU A 5 -7.10 -6.69 -1.39
C LEU A 5 -5.99 -6.14 -0.50
N MET A 6 -4.87 -5.77 -1.10
CA MET A 6 -3.74 -5.13 -0.40
C MET A 6 -3.61 -3.68 -0.86
N ILE A 7 -3.84 -2.76 0.06
CA ILE A 7 -3.83 -1.32 -0.17
C ILE A 7 -2.59 -0.73 0.51
N VAL A 8 -1.68 -0.19 -0.28
CA VAL A 8 -0.41 0.35 0.20
C VAL A 8 -0.54 1.83 0.50
N ASP A 9 -0.32 2.21 1.75
CA ASP A 9 -0.11 3.56 2.25
C ASP A 9 -1.11 4.62 1.77
N PRO A 10 -2.44 4.41 1.87
CA PRO A 10 -3.44 5.39 1.40
C PRO A 10 -3.60 6.53 2.42
N GLN A 11 -2.50 7.25 2.72
CA GLN A 11 -2.41 8.21 3.82
C GLN A 11 -2.51 9.66 3.36
N VAL A 12 -2.98 10.53 4.27
CA VAL A 12 -3.26 11.95 3.99
C VAL A 12 -2.04 12.67 3.46
N ASP A 13 -0.84 12.41 4.00
CA ASP A 13 0.38 13.10 3.56
C ASP A 13 0.73 12.82 2.09
N PHE A 14 0.45 11.61 1.59
CA PHE A 14 0.66 11.24 0.20
C PHE A 14 -0.44 11.72 -0.75
N ILE A 15 -1.53 12.27 -0.23
CA ILE A 15 -2.70 12.65 -1.03
C ILE A 15 -2.87 14.17 -1.08
N SER A 16 -2.85 14.84 0.08
CA SER A 16 -3.08 16.29 0.18
C SER A 16 -2.19 16.96 1.22
N GLY A 17 -1.31 16.21 1.89
CA GLY A 17 -0.45 16.70 2.95
C GLY A 17 0.93 17.12 2.47
N THR A 18 1.98 16.65 3.14
CA THR A 18 3.36 17.16 2.97
C THR A 18 4.11 16.56 1.79
N LEU A 19 3.65 15.41 1.25
CA LEU A 19 4.29 14.69 0.13
C LEU A 19 3.24 14.23 -0.90
N PRO A 20 2.44 15.15 -1.47
CA PRO A 20 1.31 14.78 -2.31
C PRO A 20 1.75 14.20 -3.66
N VAL A 21 1.13 13.09 -4.06
CA VAL A 21 1.30 12.48 -5.38
C VAL A 21 0.20 12.97 -6.32
N ALA A 22 0.58 13.33 -7.54
CA ALA A 22 -0.37 13.82 -8.53
C ALA A 22 -1.49 12.79 -8.80
N GLY A 23 -2.74 13.24 -8.79
CA GLY A 23 -3.91 12.39 -9.04
C GLY A 23 -4.34 11.52 -7.86
N ALA A 24 -3.58 11.50 -6.74
CA ALA A 24 -3.83 10.61 -5.61
C ALA A 24 -5.23 10.80 -4.98
N ALA A 25 -5.71 12.03 -4.84
CA ALA A 25 -7.02 12.28 -4.26
C ALA A 25 -8.15 11.59 -5.06
N GLY A 26 -8.17 11.79 -6.38
CA GLY A 26 -9.17 11.15 -7.24
C GLY A 26 -9.06 9.62 -7.26
N ALA A 27 -7.83 9.08 -7.29
CA ALA A 27 -7.60 7.64 -7.26
C ALA A 27 -8.07 7.01 -5.94
N MET A 28 -7.79 7.65 -4.80
CA MET A 28 -8.18 7.14 -3.48
C MET A 28 -9.67 7.34 -3.20
N ASP A 29 -10.31 8.38 -3.72
CA ASP A 29 -11.76 8.53 -3.67
C ASP A 29 -12.45 7.41 -4.47
N ALA A 30 -11.94 7.14 -5.67
CA ALA A 30 -12.41 6.04 -6.51
C ALA A 30 -12.14 4.66 -5.86
N LEU A 31 -11.02 4.48 -5.16
CA LEU A 31 -10.74 3.26 -4.41
C LEU A 31 -11.76 3.06 -3.26
N GLY A 32 -12.13 4.13 -2.55
CA GLY A 32 -13.18 4.07 -1.52
C GLY A 32 -14.52 3.58 -2.08
N ALA A 33 -14.93 4.08 -3.28
CA ALA A 33 -16.11 3.59 -3.98
C ALA A 33 -15.95 2.12 -4.42
N TYR A 34 -14.80 1.79 -5.01
CA TYR A 34 -14.49 0.43 -5.44
C TYR A 34 -14.60 -0.59 -4.29
N ILE A 35 -14.09 -0.26 -3.10
CA ILE A 35 -14.19 -1.13 -1.93
C ILE A 35 -15.66 -1.43 -1.62
N ARG A 36 -16.52 -0.41 -1.55
CA ARG A 36 -17.96 -0.60 -1.26
C ARG A 36 -18.63 -1.51 -2.26
N ASP A 37 -18.34 -1.30 -3.56
CA ASP A 37 -19.00 -2.02 -4.66
C ASP A 37 -18.48 -3.44 -4.85
N ASN A 38 -17.22 -3.72 -4.46
CA ASN A 38 -16.54 -4.98 -4.82
C ASN A 38 -16.09 -5.82 -3.62
N VAL A 39 -16.29 -5.36 -2.39
CA VAL A 39 -15.80 -6.05 -1.19
C VAL A 39 -16.29 -7.48 -1.05
N ALA A 40 -17.47 -7.81 -1.58
CA ALA A 40 -18.00 -9.18 -1.60
C ALA A 40 -17.11 -10.16 -2.41
N GLY A 41 -16.23 -9.64 -3.28
CA GLY A 41 -15.25 -10.43 -4.04
C GLY A 41 -14.00 -10.80 -3.24
N TYR A 42 -13.80 -10.23 -2.07
CA TYR A 42 -12.62 -10.42 -1.23
C TYR A 42 -12.93 -11.22 0.03
N GLY A 43 -11.98 -12.01 0.48
CA GLY A 43 -12.05 -12.67 1.77
C GLY A 43 -11.48 -11.82 2.90
N ARG A 44 -10.55 -10.91 2.57
CA ARG A 44 -9.85 -10.04 3.51
C ARG A 44 -9.30 -8.79 2.83
N ILE A 45 -9.00 -7.78 3.64
CA ILE A 45 -8.29 -6.57 3.22
C ILE A 45 -7.08 -6.37 4.13
N ILE A 46 -5.92 -6.08 3.55
CA ILE A 46 -4.75 -5.53 4.24
C ILE A 46 -4.58 -4.08 3.80
N VAL A 47 -4.32 -3.21 4.75
CA VAL A 47 -3.87 -1.83 4.50
C VAL A 47 -2.49 -1.67 5.13
N THR A 48 -1.51 -1.18 4.37
CA THR A 48 -0.25 -0.76 4.98
C THR A 48 -0.26 0.74 5.26
N ALA A 49 0.53 1.17 6.22
CA ALA A 49 0.67 2.58 6.55
C ALA A 49 2.05 2.86 7.13
N ASP A 50 2.69 3.91 6.63
CA ASP A 50 3.88 4.48 7.25
C ASP A 50 3.55 5.07 8.62
N ARG A 51 4.41 4.76 9.60
CA ARG A 51 4.24 5.28 10.96
C ARG A 51 5.58 5.74 11.52
N HIS A 52 6.06 6.86 10.95
CA HIS A 52 7.40 7.33 11.25
C HIS A 52 7.51 8.03 12.60
N PRO A 53 8.57 7.75 13.39
CA PRO A 53 8.90 8.57 14.54
C PRO A 53 9.39 9.97 14.10
N PHE A 54 9.36 10.94 15.01
CA PHE A 54 9.74 12.34 14.72
C PHE A 54 11.14 12.50 14.11
N GLY A 55 12.07 11.61 14.43
CA GLY A 55 13.46 11.63 13.99
C GLY A 55 13.79 10.59 12.92
N HIS A 56 12.82 10.18 12.08
CA HIS A 56 13.04 9.12 11.09
C HIS A 56 14.11 9.48 10.06
N CYS A 57 14.92 8.50 9.67
CA CYS A 57 16.06 8.66 8.75
C CYS A 57 15.67 9.10 7.34
N SER A 58 14.44 8.83 6.89
CA SER A 58 13.95 9.22 5.56
C SER A 58 13.80 10.73 5.38
N PHE A 59 13.70 11.49 6.46
CA PHE A 59 13.44 12.92 6.41
C PHE A 59 14.67 13.73 6.03
N VAL A 60 14.51 14.76 5.18
CA VAL A 60 15.58 15.68 4.78
C VAL A 60 16.29 16.28 6.01
N THR A 61 15.55 16.59 7.07
CA THR A 61 16.12 17.11 8.32
C THR A 61 17.07 16.15 9.03
N ASN A 62 17.03 14.87 8.67
CA ASN A 62 17.84 13.80 9.27
C ASN A 62 18.76 13.12 8.23
N GLY A 63 18.96 13.77 7.06
CA GLY A 63 19.86 13.30 6.00
C GLY A 63 19.19 12.40 4.95
N GLY A 64 17.88 12.21 5.04
CA GLY A 64 17.08 11.47 4.03
C GLY A 64 16.70 12.34 2.85
N THR A 65 15.82 11.80 1.99
CA THR A 65 15.41 12.42 0.72
C THR A 65 14.00 13.02 0.75
N TRP A 66 13.18 12.64 1.73
CA TRP A 66 11.77 13.03 1.77
C TRP A 66 11.49 14.20 2.73
N PRO A 67 10.53 15.05 2.45
CA PRO A 67 9.99 15.95 3.47
C PRO A 67 9.44 15.13 4.64
N ARG A 68 9.26 15.75 5.79
CA ARG A 68 8.65 15.06 6.94
C ARG A 68 7.20 14.67 6.58
N HIS A 69 6.89 13.39 6.67
CA HIS A 69 5.59 12.81 6.31
C HIS A 69 5.24 11.65 7.23
N CYS A 70 3.97 11.29 7.29
CA CYS A 70 3.43 10.14 8.01
C CYS A 70 3.99 9.97 9.44
N VAL A 71 4.24 11.11 10.11
CA VAL A 71 4.68 11.09 11.52
C VAL A 71 3.56 10.48 12.36
N HIS A 72 3.90 9.51 13.20
CA HIS A 72 2.92 8.81 14.03
C HIS A 72 2.02 9.79 14.80
N ASP A 73 0.75 9.44 14.88
CA ASP A 73 -0.30 10.18 15.58
C ASP A 73 -0.60 11.59 15.00
N SER A 74 -0.02 11.92 13.81
CA SER A 74 -0.37 13.14 13.07
C SER A 74 -1.56 12.91 12.15
N VAL A 75 -2.23 13.99 11.74
CA VAL A 75 -3.28 13.94 10.70
C VAL A 75 -2.72 13.40 9.37
N GLY A 76 -1.46 13.73 9.06
CA GLY A 76 -0.78 13.30 7.84
C GLY A 76 -0.61 11.77 7.75
N ALA A 77 -0.42 11.11 8.90
CA ALA A 77 -0.30 9.66 8.99
C ALA A 77 -1.66 8.92 8.92
N ALA A 78 -2.78 9.64 9.03
CA ALA A 78 -4.10 9.02 8.97
C ALA A 78 -4.39 8.46 7.58
N ILE A 79 -5.11 7.34 7.53
CA ILE A 79 -5.66 6.80 6.29
C ILE A 79 -6.67 7.80 5.72
N TRP A 80 -6.66 7.97 4.40
CA TRP A 80 -7.56 8.87 3.68
C TRP A 80 -9.02 8.62 4.00
N PRO A 81 -9.81 9.64 4.38
CA PRO A 81 -11.16 9.44 4.91
C PRO A 81 -12.11 8.63 4.01
N PRO A 82 -12.19 8.85 2.67
CA PRO A 82 -13.03 8.03 1.80
C PRO A 82 -12.67 6.53 1.83
N VAL A 83 -11.39 6.19 1.91
CA VAL A 83 -10.91 4.81 2.05
C VAL A 83 -11.24 4.28 3.44
N MET A 84 -10.92 5.03 4.50
CA MET A 84 -11.18 4.61 5.89
C MET A 84 -12.67 4.36 6.11
N ASN A 85 -13.55 5.24 5.63
CA ASN A 85 -14.99 5.08 5.75
C ASN A 85 -15.47 3.79 5.07
N ALA A 86 -14.98 3.51 3.85
CA ALA A 86 -15.31 2.28 3.14
C ALA A 86 -14.82 1.03 3.90
N LEU A 87 -13.63 1.08 4.52
CA LEU A 87 -13.09 -0.01 5.33
C LEU A 87 -13.92 -0.24 6.61
N CYS A 88 -14.41 0.83 7.26
CA CYS A 88 -15.27 0.72 8.45
C CYS A 88 -16.64 0.11 8.14
N GLU A 89 -17.16 0.31 6.93
CA GLU A 89 -18.43 -0.23 6.45
C GLU A 89 -18.30 -1.67 5.92
N CYS A 90 -17.07 -2.16 5.76
CA CYS A 90 -16.76 -3.40 5.09
C CYS A 90 -17.10 -4.63 5.95
N PRO A 91 -17.80 -5.65 5.41
CA PRO A 91 -18.17 -6.84 6.15
C PRO A 91 -17.04 -7.88 6.28
N VAL A 92 -15.92 -7.70 5.57
CA VAL A 92 -14.77 -8.63 5.62
C VAL A 92 -13.71 -8.14 6.61
N PRO A 93 -12.89 -9.03 7.17
CA PRO A 93 -11.82 -8.63 8.08
C PRO A 93 -10.81 -7.68 7.41
N VAL A 94 -10.53 -6.57 8.08
CA VAL A 94 -9.53 -5.57 7.69
C VAL A 94 -8.37 -5.63 8.68
N THR A 95 -7.15 -5.66 8.18
CA THR A 95 -5.92 -5.60 8.98
C THR A 95 -5.08 -4.41 8.54
N VAL A 96 -4.73 -3.53 9.46
CA VAL A 96 -3.76 -2.46 9.21
C VAL A 96 -2.39 -2.91 9.71
N LEU A 97 -1.38 -2.79 8.85
CA LEU A 97 0.02 -3.10 9.15
C LEU A 97 0.85 -1.82 9.06
N HIS A 98 1.62 -1.54 10.10
CA HIS A 98 2.48 -0.36 10.14
C HIS A 98 3.92 -0.73 9.78
N LYS A 99 4.57 0.14 9.00
CA LYS A 99 5.98 0.06 8.63
C LYS A 99 6.68 1.39 8.88
N GLY A 100 8.03 1.40 8.81
CA GLY A 100 8.82 2.61 9.04
C GLY A 100 8.79 3.11 10.48
N GLU A 101 8.56 2.24 11.47
CA GLU A 101 8.48 2.62 12.89
C GLU A 101 9.87 2.77 13.54
N LEU A 102 10.93 2.26 12.92
CA LEU A 102 12.30 2.36 13.44
C LEU A 102 13.00 3.61 12.89
N ALA A 103 13.45 4.49 13.76
CA ALA A 103 14.03 5.79 13.37
C ALA A 103 15.21 5.69 12.38
N GLY A 104 15.99 4.64 12.43
CA GLY A 104 17.18 4.43 11.60
C GLY A 104 16.99 3.52 10.38
N THR A 105 15.77 3.08 10.09
CA THR A 105 15.51 2.10 9.03
C THR A 105 14.39 2.59 8.12
N GLU A 106 14.68 2.70 6.82
CA GLU A 106 13.66 2.97 5.80
C GLU A 106 13.03 1.66 5.33
N GLU A 107 11.71 1.62 5.26
CA GLU A 107 10.93 0.46 4.84
C GLU A 107 9.92 0.88 3.77
N TYR A 108 10.31 0.85 2.49
CA TYR A 108 9.35 1.12 1.39
C TYR A 108 8.34 0.00 1.21
N SER A 109 8.78 -1.25 1.37
CA SER A 109 7.92 -2.42 1.27
C SER A 109 7.48 -2.88 2.66
N VAL A 110 6.22 -3.29 2.77
CA VAL A 110 5.70 -3.92 3.99
C VAL A 110 6.45 -5.22 4.34
N PHE A 111 7.07 -5.87 3.35
CA PHE A 111 7.85 -7.10 3.56
C PHE A 111 9.25 -6.85 4.13
N GLN A 112 9.74 -5.60 4.13
CA GLN A 112 10.98 -5.21 4.80
C GLN A 112 10.81 -5.14 6.32
N ASN A 113 9.57 -4.98 6.79
CA ASN A 113 9.24 -5.14 8.20
C ASN A 113 8.99 -6.62 8.51
N SER A 114 9.86 -7.23 9.31
CA SER A 114 9.84 -8.68 9.57
C SER A 114 8.55 -9.17 10.24
N GLU A 115 7.96 -8.38 11.14
CA GLU A 115 6.71 -8.73 11.80
C GLU A 115 5.52 -8.63 10.83
N CYS A 116 5.47 -7.59 10.01
CA CYS A 116 4.47 -7.47 8.95
C CYS A 116 4.57 -8.62 7.95
N ALA A 117 5.78 -8.93 7.49
CA ALA A 117 6.05 -10.04 6.58
C ALA A 117 5.54 -11.37 7.15
N ARG A 118 5.90 -11.69 8.41
CA ARG A 118 5.42 -12.90 9.10
C ARG A 118 3.89 -12.97 9.16
N ARG A 119 3.22 -11.87 9.51
CA ARG A 119 1.75 -11.81 9.58
C ARG A 119 1.10 -12.00 8.22
N ILE A 120 1.70 -11.49 7.15
CA ILE A 120 1.20 -11.69 5.79
C ILE A 120 1.38 -13.15 5.37
N ASP A 121 2.55 -13.77 5.65
CA ASP A 121 2.80 -15.19 5.37
C ASP A 121 1.76 -16.10 6.04
N GLU A 122 1.53 -15.88 7.33
CA GLU A 122 0.51 -16.62 8.08
C GLU A 122 -0.88 -16.43 7.47
N MET A 123 -1.24 -15.20 7.14
CA MET A 123 -2.55 -14.89 6.54
C MET A 123 -2.73 -15.57 5.17
N ILE A 124 -1.70 -15.55 4.32
CA ILE A 124 -1.74 -16.22 3.01
C ILE A 124 -1.91 -17.72 3.18
N CYS A 125 -1.14 -18.32 4.10
CA CYS A 125 -1.18 -19.76 4.37
C CYS A 125 -2.51 -20.19 4.98
N ASP A 126 -2.91 -19.59 6.10
CA ASP A 126 -4.08 -19.98 6.90
C ASP A 126 -5.40 -19.82 6.14
N HIS A 127 -5.48 -18.80 5.29
CA HIS A 127 -6.68 -18.50 4.50
C HIS A 127 -6.60 -18.96 3.05
N ARG A 128 -5.50 -19.67 2.68
CA ARG A 128 -5.28 -20.19 1.32
C ARG A 128 -5.51 -19.12 0.27
N ILE A 129 -4.86 -17.95 0.45
CA ILE A 129 -4.99 -16.85 -0.50
C ILE A 129 -4.39 -17.26 -1.84
N GLU A 130 -5.18 -17.15 -2.90
CA GLU A 130 -4.82 -17.54 -4.27
C GLU A 130 -4.61 -16.33 -5.18
N MET A 131 -5.02 -15.13 -4.72
CA MET A 131 -4.87 -13.88 -5.46
C MET A 131 -4.78 -12.68 -4.52
N ILE A 132 -3.84 -11.79 -4.81
CA ILE A 132 -3.67 -10.49 -4.17
C ILE A 132 -3.88 -9.42 -5.23
N ASP A 133 -4.91 -8.59 -5.05
CA ASP A 133 -5.05 -7.36 -5.79
C ASP A 133 -4.30 -6.26 -5.04
N LEU A 134 -3.26 -5.73 -5.66
CA LEU A 134 -2.38 -4.72 -5.07
C LEU A 134 -2.66 -3.35 -5.66
N CYS A 135 -2.78 -2.34 -4.80
CA CYS A 135 -2.87 -0.92 -5.18
C CYS A 135 -2.36 -0.01 -4.06
N GLY A 136 -2.36 1.29 -4.28
CA GLY A 136 -2.02 2.30 -3.27
C GLY A 136 -1.00 3.34 -3.73
N ILE A 137 -0.26 3.97 -2.82
CA ILE A 137 0.61 5.13 -3.06
C ILE A 137 2.02 4.90 -2.48
N ALA A 138 3.11 5.37 -3.15
CA ALA A 138 3.11 5.74 -4.57
C ALA A 138 3.38 4.49 -5.40
N GLY A 139 2.80 4.44 -6.60
CA GLY A 139 2.91 3.30 -7.50
C GLY A 139 4.37 2.93 -7.82
N ASP A 140 5.21 3.93 -8.02
CA ASP A 140 6.63 3.81 -8.34
C ASP A 140 7.57 3.62 -7.12
N VAL A 141 7.07 3.79 -5.90
CA VAL A 141 7.86 3.67 -4.66
C VAL A 141 7.34 2.50 -3.81
N CYS A 142 6.41 2.75 -2.88
CA CYS A 142 5.98 1.74 -1.91
C CYS A 142 5.21 0.59 -2.56
N VAL A 143 4.35 0.87 -3.56
CA VAL A 143 3.64 -0.19 -4.31
C VAL A 143 4.62 -1.04 -5.10
N ALA A 144 5.54 -0.41 -5.85
CA ALA A 144 6.56 -1.13 -6.62
C ALA A 144 7.50 -1.94 -5.73
N ALA A 145 7.92 -1.41 -4.57
CA ALA A 145 8.75 -2.13 -3.61
C ALA A 145 7.99 -3.34 -3.02
N THR A 146 6.74 -3.12 -2.56
CA THR A 146 5.90 -4.20 -2.02
C THR A 146 5.62 -5.28 -3.08
N LEU A 147 5.35 -4.88 -4.32
CA LEU A 147 5.14 -5.83 -5.42
C LEU A 147 6.39 -6.67 -5.69
N ARG A 148 7.56 -6.04 -5.74
CA ARG A 148 8.83 -6.70 -6.02
C ARG A 148 9.18 -7.73 -4.95
N ASP A 149 9.12 -7.33 -3.68
CA ASP A 149 9.41 -8.22 -2.56
C ASP A 149 8.36 -9.33 -2.44
N GLY A 150 7.08 -9.00 -2.69
CA GLY A 150 6.00 -9.99 -2.73
C GLY A 150 6.17 -11.03 -3.83
N ILE A 151 6.59 -10.62 -5.03
CA ILE A 151 6.89 -11.55 -6.15
C ILE A 151 8.07 -12.46 -5.80
N GLU A 152 9.13 -11.92 -5.20
CA GLU A 152 10.27 -12.70 -4.76
C GLU A 152 9.87 -13.78 -3.74
N ARG A 153 8.91 -13.45 -2.86
CA ARG A 153 8.46 -14.32 -1.78
C ARG A 153 7.42 -15.36 -2.22
N PHE A 154 6.48 -15.00 -3.10
CA PHE A 154 5.31 -15.83 -3.42
C PHE A 154 5.15 -16.15 -4.91
N GLY A 155 5.99 -15.59 -5.77
CA GLY A 155 5.88 -15.72 -7.22
C GLY A 155 4.89 -14.75 -7.85
N THR A 156 4.99 -14.62 -9.18
CA THR A 156 4.20 -13.66 -9.98
C THR A 156 2.71 -14.01 -10.04
N GLY A 157 2.38 -15.30 -10.00
CA GLY A 157 1.00 -15.79 -10.18
C GLY A 157 0.01 -15.32 -9.12
N LEU A 158 0.51 -14.89 -7.94
CA LEU A 158 -0.34 -14.44 -6.85
C LEU A 158 -0.87 -13.01 -7.05
N PHE A 159 -0.18 -12.16 -7.83
CA PHE A 159 -0.45 -10.72 -7.88
C PHE A 159 -1.25 -10.29 -9.10
N THR A 160 -2.17 -9.35 -8.88
CA THR A 160 -2.82 -8.50 -9.87
C THR A 160 -2.64 -7.06 -9.42
N VAL A 161 -2.23 -6.16 -10.31
CA VAL A 161 -2.03 -4.75 -9.98
C VAL A 161 -3.25 -3.94 -10.43
N LEU A 162 -3.87 -3.21 -9.49
CA LEU A 162 -4.95 -2.27 -9.79
C LEU A 162 -4.35 -0.90 -10.08
N THR A 163 -3.88 -0.72 -11.31
CA THR A 163 -3.09 0.46 -11.73
C THR A 163 -3.88 1.77 -11.62
N ARG A 164 -5.18 1.74 -11.87
CA ARG A 164 -6.07 2.91 -11.72
C ARG A 164 -6.12 3.48 -10.29
N PHE A 165 -5.73 2.69 -9.29
CA PHE A 165 -5.64 3.09 -7.89
C PHE A 165 -4.19 3.14 -7.39
N SER A 166 -3.22 3.26 -8.30
CA SER A 166 -1.80 3.29 -7.97
C SER A 166 -1.10 4.52 -8.59
N PRO A 167 -1.52 5.74 -8.20
CA PRO A 167 -0.87 6.96 -8.69
C PRO A 167 0.61 6.98 -8.33
N SER A 168 1.43 7.48 -9.25
CA SER A 168 2.90 7.44 -9.19
C SER A 168 3.50 8.83 -9.33
N ILE A 169 4.68 9.03 -8.74
CA ILE A 169 5.44 10.29 -8.83
C ILE A 169 6.03 10.44 -10.25
N ASP A 170 6.47 9.34 -10.84
CA ASP A 170 7.07 9.28 -12.18
C ASP A 170 6.04 9.18 -13.32
N GLY A 171 4.74 9.26 -13.02
CA GLY A 171 3.67 9.11 -14.00
C GLY A 171 3.29 7.67 -14.31
N GLY A 172 3.89 6.67 -13.65
CA GLY A 172 3.57 5.24 -13.76
C GLY A 172 4.63 4.39 -14.45
N ASP A 173 5.69 4.98 -14.98
CA ASP A 173 6.71 4.30 -15.80
C ASP A 173 7.37 3.12 -15.06
N ALA A 174 7.74 3.29 -13.80
CA ALA A 174 8.39 2.23 -13.02
C ALA A 174 7.44 1.07 -12.72
N LEU A 175 6.18 1.35 -12.37
CA LEU A 175 5.18 0.32 -12.11
C LEU A 175 4.81 -0.44 -13.39
N ASP A 176 4.59 0.26 -14.51
CA ASP A 176 4.32 -0.34 -15.81
C ASP A 176 5.50 -1.22 -16.31
N SER A 177 6.73 -0.78 -16.03
CA SER A 177 7.92 -1.57 -16.32
C SER A 177 7.97 -2.88 -15.52
N LEU A 178 7.59 -2.85 -14.24
CA LEU A 178 7.49 -4.07 -13.41
C LEU A 178 6.38 -4.99 -13.90
N ILE A 179 5.19 -4.45 -14.20
CA ILE A 179 4.07 -5.22 -14.74
C ILE A 179 4.49 -5.93 -16.03
N SER A 180 5.15 -5.20 -16.93
CA SER A 180 5.61 -5.74 -18.21
C SER A 180 6.72 -6.78 -18.02
N LYS A 181 7.71 -6.50 -17.16
CA LYS A 181 8.85 -7.40 -16.89
C LYS A 181 8.41 -8.77 -16.36
N TYR A 182 7.39 -8.78 -15.49
CA TYR A 182 6.91 -9.98 -14.81
C TYR A 182 5.62 -10.53 -15.43
N GLU A 183 5.15 -9.96 -16.54
CA GLU A 183 3.92 -10.36 -17.24
C GLU A 183 2.70 -10.45 -16.31
N LEU A 184 2.57 -9.44 -15.43
CA LEU A 184 1.54 -9.45 -14.39
C LEU A 184 0.17 -9.08 -14.95
N ARG A 185 -0.86 -9.62 -14.31
CA ARG A 185 -2.23 -9.16 -14.51
C ARG A 185 -2.39 -7.74 -13.97
N CYS A 186 -3.07 -6.87 -14.71
CA CYS A 186 -3.45 -5.54 -14.27
C CYS A 186 -4.83 -5.15 -14.79
N ASP A 187 -5.49 -4.23 -14.08
CA ASP A 187 -6.64 -3.51 -14.61
C ASP A 187 -6.13 -2.26 -15.34
N ARG A 188 -6.45 -2.14 -16.60
CA ARG A 188 -6.16 -0.93 -17.40
C ARG A 188 -7.44 -0.22 -17.75
#